data_c8bb3c57d26acc5859d11013af9e8ed3
#
_entry.id   c8bb3c57d26acc5859d11013af9e8ed3
#
_cell.length_a   1.000
_cell.length_b   1.000
_cell.length_c   1.000
_cell.angle_alpha   90.00
_cell.angle_beta   90.00
_cell.angle_gamma   90.00
#
_symmetry.space_group_name_H-M   'P 1'
#
loop_
_entity.id
_entity.type
_entity.pdbx_description
1 polymer ?
#
loop_
_entity_poly.entity_id
_entity_poly.type
_entity_poly.pdbx_seq_one_letter_code
_entity_poly.pdbx_strand_id
1 'polypeptide(L)'
;MRIKLTVDNRIQVSDFLEPVRSDKFWKYAATQWHRLYKDFVPMKSGVLYRQVTIEPKTITHTAPYAHYAYTGRVYGPNIPVMEGNRITGYFSQPNRPKKPTGKALQFSKQFHPKASAKWDQAAKPTQMPKLVNELQRYVDSGRLGK
;
A
#
# COMPACT_ATOMS: atom_id res chain seq x y z
N MET A 1 -4.27 -3.92 7.29
CA MET A 1 -3.39 -2.73 7.30
C MET A 1 -4.07 -1.60 6.53
N ARG A 2 -4.05 -0.43 7.08
CA ARG A 2 -4.65 0.77 6.48
C ARG A 2 -3.59 1.77 6.05
N ILE A 3 -3.74 2.30 4.85
CA ILE A 3 -2.95 3.40 4.33
C ILE A 3 -3.85 4.63 4.25
N LYS A 4 -3.51 5.66 5.02
CA LYS A 4 -4.27 6.91 5.04
C LYS A 4 -3.67 7.86 4.00
N LEU A 5 -4.49 8.30 3.06
CA LEU A 5 -4.06 9.25 2.04
C LEU A 5 -4.01 10.66 2.63
N THR A 6 -2.87 11.32 2.46
CA THR A 6 -2.71 12.74 2.74
C THR A 6 -2.20 13.43 1.49
N VAL A 7 -2.95 14.41 1.00
CA VAL A 7 -2.57 15.23 -0.16
C VAL A 7 -2.18 16.60 0.36
N ASP A 8 -1.02 17.11 -0.07
CA ASP A 8 -0.55 18.41 0.37
C ASP A 8 -1.30 19.58 -0.31
N ASN A 9 -0.97 20.79 0.10
CA ASN A 9 -1.66 22.01 -0.33
C ASN A 9 -1.34 22.47 -1.76
N ARG A 10 -0.76 21.62 -2.60
CA ARG A 10 -0.46 21.97 -3.99
C ARG A 10 -1.71 22.08 -4.86
N ILE A 11 -2.80 21.40 -4.44
CA ILE A 11 -4.08 21.55 -5.09
C ILE A 11 -4.71 22.85 -4.60
N GLN A 12 -4.97 23.77 -5.51
CA GLN A 12 -5.67 25.00 -5.17
C GLN A 12 -7.15 24.71 -4.97
N VAL A 13 -7.56 24.72 -3.71
CA VAL A 13 -8.91 24.30 -3.33
C VAL A 13 -9.82 25.47 -2.97
N SER A 14 -9.32 26.70 -2.98
CA SER A 14 -10.08 27.88 -2.56
C SER A 14 -11.41 28.04 -3.29
N ASP A 15 -11.43 27.77 -4.59
CA ASP A 15 -12.63 27.90 -5.42
C ASP A 15 -13.47 26.62 -5.49
N PHE A 16 -12.96 25.52 -4.93
CA PHE A 16 -13.57 24.19 -5.03
C PHE A 16 -13.72 23.54 -3.67
N LEU A 17 -13.77 24.33 -2.61
CA LEU A 17 -13.68 23.83 -1.24
C LEU A 17 -14.72 22.75 -0.90
N GLU A 18 -15.97 22.98 -1.25
CA GLU A 18 -17.03 22.02 -0.97
C GLU A 18 -16.92 20.74 -1.82
N PRO A 19 -16.69 20.80 -3.14
CA PRO A 19 -16.46 19.61 -3.95
C PRO A 19 -15.24 18.81 -3.49
N VAL A 20 -14.14 19.47 -3.15
CA VAL A 20 -12.90 18.82 -2.71
C VAL A 20 -13.07 18.12 -1.35
N ARG A 21 -13.99 18.61 -0.52
CA ARG A 21 -14.32 17.96 0.76
C ARG A 21 -15.23 16.74 0.58
N SER A 22 -15.79 16.51 -0.61
CA SER A 22 -16.72 15.41 -0.84
C SER A 22 -16.02 14.05 -0.78
N ASP A 23 -16.76 13.04 -0.36
CA ASP A 23 -16.27 11.66 -0.36
C ASP A 23 -15.95 11.16 -1.76
N LYS A 24 -16.67 11.64 -2.77
CA LYS A 24 -16.41 11.32 -4.17
C LYS A 24 -15.01 11.73 -4.61
N PHE A 25 -14.59 12.94 -4.27
CA PHE A 25 -13.22 13.41 -4.56
C PHE A 25 -12.18 12.54 -3.86
N TRP A 26 -12.36 12.30 -2.57
CA TRP A 26 -11.38 11.56 -1.78
C TRP A 26 -11.30 10.09 -2.17
N LYS A 27 -12.42 9.50 -2.57
CA LYS A 27 -12.41 8.13 -3.10
C LYS A 27 -11.67 8.05 -4.43
N TYR A 28 -11.88 9.03 -5.30
CA TYR A 28 -11.11 9.15 -6.54
C TYR A 28 -9.62 9.30 -6.26
N ALA A 29 -9.25 10.16 -5.32
CA ALA A 29 -7.86 10.36 -4.92
C ALA A 29 -7.22 9.06 -4.41
N ALA A 30 -7.90 8.33 -3.54
CA ALA A 30 -7.42 7.07 -3.02
C ALA A 30 -7.25 6.02 -4.13
N THR A 31 -8.18 5.95 -5.07
CA THR A 31 -8.12 5.03 -6.21
C THR A 31 -6.91 5.34 -7.10
N GLN A 32 -6.67 6.62 -7.39
CA GLN A 32 -5.51 7.03 -8.20
C GLN A 32 -4.20 6.77 -7.46
N TRP A 33 -4.16 7.02 -6.17
CA TRP A 33 -2.95 6.75 -5.37
C TRP A 33 -2.63 5.25 -5.36
N HIS A 34 -3.61 4.39 -5.17
CA HIS A 34 -3.44 2.95 -5.24
C HIS A 34 -2.83 2.52 -6.58
N ARG A 35 -3.32 3.09 -7.69
CA ARG A 35 -2.78 2.83 -9.03
C ARG A 35 -1.33 3.31 -9.16
N LEU A 36 -1.01 4.49 -8.62
CA LEU A 36 0.32 5.10 -8.77
C LEU A 36 1.41 4.38 -7.96
N TYR A 37 1.09 3.83 -6.80
CA TYR A 37 2.11 3.11 -6.04
C TYR A 37 2.22 1.62 -6.39
N LYS A 38 1.47 1.14 -7.36
CA LYS A 38 1.43 -0.27 -7.77
C LYS A 38 2.82 -0.90 -7.92
N ASP A 39 3.73 -0.21 -8.61
CA ASP A 39 5.06 -0.74 -8.92
C ASP A 39 5.95 -0.91 -7.69
N PHE A 40 5.57 -0.28 -6.58
CA PHE A 40 6.30 -0.37 -5.33
C PHE A 40 5.77 -1.47 -4.41
N VAL A 41 4.60 -2.04 -4.71
CA VAL A 41 4.01 -3.14 -3.95
C VAL A 41 4.72 -4.44 -4.35
N PRO A 42 5.21 -5.23 -3.37
CA PRO A 42 5.80 -6.53 -3.69
C PRO A 42 4.82 -7.42 -4.44
N MET A 43 5.28 -8.02 -5.53
CA MET A 43 4.42 -8.82 -6.39
C MET A 43 5.01 -10.21 -6.59
N LYS A 44 4.24 -11.21 -6.17
CA LYS A 44 4.48 -12.62 -6.51
C LYS A 44 3.32 -13.16 -7.34
N SER A 45 2.09 -12.99 -6.85
CA SER A 45 0.86 -13.42 -7.54
C SER A 45 -0.09 -12.24 -7.81
N GLY A 46 0.25 -11.03 -7.36
CA GLY A 46 -0.61 -9.85 -7.48
C GLY A 46 -1.71 -9.75 -6.43
N VAL A 47 -1.81 -10.70 -5.52
CA VAL A 47 -2.86 -10.74 -4.48
C VAL A 47 -2.75 -9.54 -3.56
N LEU A 48 -1.54 -9.18 -3.13
CA LEU A 48 -1.31 -8.08 -2.21
C LEU A 48 -1.83 -6.75 -2.78
N TYR A 49 -1.60 -6.49 -4.04
CA TYR A 49 -2.10 -5.29 -4.71
C TYR A 49 -3.60 -5.32 -4.94
N ARG A 50 -4.15 -6.47 -5.36
CA ARG A 50 -5.56 -6.58 -5.75
C ARG A 50 -6.51 -6.67 -4.58
N GLN A 51 -6.10 -7.27 -3.46
CA GLN A 51 -6.96 -7.40 -2.27
C GLN A 51 -6.91 -6.13 -1.44
N VAL A 52 -7.66 -5.14 -1.88
CA VAL A 52 -7.77 -3.85 -1.21
C VAL A 52 -9.22 -3.42 -1.11
N THR A 53 -9.53 -2.67 -0.06
CA THR A 53 -10.78 -1.92 0.09
C THR A 53 -10.44 -0.44 0.03
N ILE A 54 -11.09 0.28 -0.87
CA ILE A 54 -10.83 1.71 -1.07
C ILE A 54 -12.02 2.49 -0.53
N GLU A 55 -11.76 3.30 0.48
CA GLU A 55 -12.71 4.23 1.09
C GLU A 55 -12.19 5.65 0.90
N PRO A 56 -13.04 6.69 1.09
CA PRO A 56 -12.54 8.07 1.06
C PRO A 56 -11.37 8.25 2.01
N LYS A 57 -10.24 8.75 1.51
CA LYS A 57 -8.98 8.98 2.24
C LYS A 57 -8.28 7.73 2.78
N THR A 58 -8.80 6.52 2.55
CA THR A 58 -8.23 5.32 3.17
C THR A 58 -8.16 4.16 2.18
N ILE A 59 -7.01 3.50 2.14
CA ILE A 59 -6.80 2.26 1.39
C ILE A 59 -6.44 1.17 2.39
N THR A 60 -7.19 0.08 2.41
CA THR A 60 -6.93 -1.05 3.30
C THR A 60 -6.53 -2.27 2.49
N HIS A 61 -5.32 -2.76 2.71
CA HIS A 61 -4.85 -4.01 2.14
C HIS A 61 -5.35 -5.15 3.01
N THR A 62 -6.17 -6.04 2.44
CA THR A 62 -6.85 -7.10 3.17
C THR A 62 -6.13 -8.45 3.09
N ALA A 63 -5.06 -8.57 2.30
CA ALA A 63 -4.28 -9.80 2.27
C ALA A 63 -3.72 -10.12 3.68
N PRO A 64 -3.80 -11.38 4.12
CA PRO A 64 -3.40 -11.73 5.50
C PRO A 64 -1.95 -11.40 5.83
N TYR A 65 -1.06 -11.40 4.83
CA TYR A 65 0.36 -11.13 5.01
C TYR A 65 0.73 -9.65 4.75
N ALA A 66 -0.25 -8.78 4.49
CA ALA A 66 0.00 -7.38 4.12
C ALA A 66 0.79 -6.62 5.19
N HIS A 67 0.46 -6.84 6.45
CA HIS A 67 1.17 -6.19 7.56
C HIS A 67 2.66 -6.55 7.59
N TYR A 68 3.00 -7.80 7.41
CA TYR A 68 4.39 -8.27 7.43
C TYR A 68 5.17 -7.74 6.23
N ALA A 69 4.57 -7.77 5.04
CA ALA A 69 5.18 -7.22 3.84
C ALA A 69 5.42 -5.72 3.96
N TYR A 70 4.46 -4.99 4.52
CA TYR A 70 4.57 -3.55 4.68
C TYR A 70 5.68 -3.14 5.65
N THR A 71 5.77 -3.82 6.80
CA THR A 71 6.83 -3.54 7.78
C THR A 71 8.20 -3.96 7.26
N GLY A 72 8.26 -4.90 6.32
CA GLY A 72 9.52 -5.38 5.74
C GLY A 72 10.38 -6.18 6.70
N ARG A 73 9.79 -6.73 7.76
CA ARG A 73 10.51 -7.52 8.77
C ARG A 73 10.01 -8.95 8.78
N VAL A 74 10.93 -9.87 9.00
CA VAL A 74 10.57 -11.25 9.30
C VAL A 74 10.04 -11.29 10.72
N TYR A 75 8.85 -11.87 10.90
CA TYR A 75 8.23 -12.05 12.21
C TYR A 75 8.53 -13.46 12.69
N GLY A 76 8.87 -13.58 13.95
CA GLY A 76 9.24 -14.87 14.57
C GLY A 76 8.70 -15.02 15.98
N PRO A 77 8.96 -16.17 16.58
CA PRO A 77 9.78 -17.25 16.04
C PRO A 77 9.06 -18.08 14.97
N ASN A 78 9.78 -18.46 13.93
CA ASN A 78 9.36 -19.44 12.94
C ASN A 78 10.18 -20.70 13.17
N ILE A 79 9.51 -21.82 13.47
CA ILE A 79 10.16 -23.06 13.81
C ILE A 79 10.34 -23.88 12.53
N PRO A 80 11.58 -24.23 12.14
CA PRO A 80 11.79 -25.00 10.94
C PRO A 80 11.26 -26.42 11.08
N VAL A 81 10.59 -26.90 10.06
CA VAL A 81 10.19 -28.29 9.93
C VAL A 81 11.28 -29.01 9.16
N MET A 82 11.91 -29.99 9.80
CA MET A 82 13.03 -30.72 9.22
C MET A 82 12.58 -32.06 8.70
N GLU A 83 13.08 -32.41 7.53
CA GLU A 83 13.00 -33.75 6.95
C GLU A 83 14.43 -34.18 6.64
N GLY A 84 15.02 -34.99 7.55
CA GLY A 84 16.47 -35.27 7.55
C GLY A 84 17.25 -33.97 7.81
N ASN A 85 18.18 -33.63 6.92
CA ASN A 85 18.96 -32.40 7.01
C ASN A 85 18.37 -31.24 6.20
N ARG A 86 17.14 -31.40 5.71
CA ARG A 86 16.51 -30.45 4.79
C ARG A 86 15.35 -29.74 5.48
N ILE A 87 15.27 -28.43 5.33
CA ILE A 87 14.14 -27.64 5.82
C ILE A 87 13.03 -27.71 4.74
N THR A 88 11.87 -28.24 5.11
CA THR A 88 10.72 -28.36 4.22
C THR A 88 9.67 -27.27 4.43
N GLY A 89 9.77 -26.51 5.50
CA GLY A 89 8.84 -25.44 5.80
C GLY A 89 9.07 -24.87 7.19
N TYR A 90 8.15 -24.04 7.63
CA TYR A 90 8.18 -23.42 8.95
C TYR A 90 6.78 -23.46 9.55
N PHE A 91 6.70 -23.56 10.88
CA PHE A 91 5.43 -23.45 11.59
C PHE A 91 5.52 -22.46 12.74
N SER A 92 4.36 -21.97 13.17
CA SER A 92 4.24 -21.06 14.30
C SER A 92 3.54 -21.79 15.46
N GLN A 93 4.04 -21.60 16.67
CA GLN A 93 3.39 -22.17 17.85
C GLN A 93 2.04 -21.50 18.08
N PRO A 94 0.97 -22.29 18.35
CA PRO A 94 -0.33 -21.72 18.72
C PRO A 94 -0.21 -20.90 20.02
N ASN A 95 -0.99 -19.83 20.12
CA ASN A 95 -1.08 -18.94 21.28
C ASN A 95 0.23 -18.19 21.63
N ARG A 96 1.18 -18.15 20.72
CA ARG A 96 2.38 -17.30 20.84
C ARG A 96 2.39 -16.26 19.75
N PRO A 97 2.14 -14.97 20.07
CA PRO A 97 2.17 -13.92 19.06
C PRO A 97 3.57 -13.78 18.48
N LYS A 98 3.64 -13.64 17.16
CA LYS A 98 4.89 -13.36 16.48
C LYS A 98 5.29 -11.91 16.71
N LYS A 99 6.59 -11.71 16.89
CA LYS A 99 7.19 -10.38 17.04
C LYS A 99 8.13 -10.10 15.88
N PRO A 100 8.34 -8.82 15.50
CA PRO A 100 9.31 -8.50 14.47
C PRO A 100 10.73 -8.92 14.92
N THR A 101 11.45 -9.57 14.02
CA THR A 101 12.86 -9.92 14.21
C THR A 101 13.76 -8.82 13.62
N GLY A 102 15.06 -8.93 13.86
CA GLY A 102 16.03 -8.05 13.23
C GLY A 102 16.27 -8.30 11.74
N LYS A 103 15.68 -9.36 11.18
CA LYS A 103 15.87 -9.73 9.78
C LYS A 103 14.89 -8.99 8.88
N ALA A 104 15.40 -8.42 7.78
CA ALA A 104 14.57 -7.79 6.76
C ALA A 104 14.01 -8.84 5.81
N LEU A 105 12.75 -8.63 5.37
CA LEU A 105 12.17 -9.42 4.29
C LEU A 105 12.85 -9.07 2.97
N GLN A 106 13.10 -10.10 2.17
CA GLN A 106 13.58 -9.91 0.81
C GLN A 106 12.41 -10.11 -0.16
N PHE A 107 12.16 -9.11 -0.98
CA PHE A 107 11.08 -9.16 -1.96
C PHE A 107 11.63 -9.59 -3.32
N SER A 108 10.85 -10.43 -4.02
CA SER A 108 11.12 -10.69 -5.43
C SER A 108 10.94 -9.41 -6.23
N LYS A 109 11.91 -9.10 -7.08
CA LYS A 109 11.85 -7.92 -7.96
C LYS A 109 11.64 -8.30 -9.42
N GLN A 110 11.20 -9.53 -9.67
CA GLN A 110 10.99 -10.04 -11.02
C GLN A 110 9.91 -9.25 -11.76
N PHE A 111 8.77 -9.01 -11.12
CA PHE A 111 7.65 -8.30 -11.73
C PHE A 111 7.62 -6.82 -11.38
N HIS A 112 8.02 -6.47 -10.17
CA HIS A 112 8.07 -5.09 -9.68
C HIS A 112 9.47 -4.78 -9.15
N PRO A 113 10.38 -4.28 -10.02
CA PRO A 113 11.76 -3.99 -9.59
C PRO A 113 11.87 -2.97 -8.46
N LYS A 114 10.85 -2.12 -8.30
CA LYS A 114 10.79 -1.09 -7.25
C LYS A 114 10.12 -1.57 -5.98
N ALA A 115 9.76 -2.86 -5.88
CA ALA A 115 9.09 -3.42 -4.71
C ALA A 115 9.86 -3.11 -3.43
N SER A 116 9.15 -2.63 -2.41
CA SER A 116 9.73 -2.12 -1.19
C SER A 116 8.78 -2.29 -0.02
N ALA A 117 9.34 -2.38 1.19
CA ALA A 117 8.57 -2.18 2.40
C ALA A 117 8.04 -0.74 2.43
N LYS A 118 6.94 -0.52 3.12
CA LYS A 118 6.29 0.81 3.22
C LYS A 118 6.13 1.44 1.84
N TRP A 119 5.53 0.72 0.93
CA TRP A 119 5.47 1.04 -0.49
C TRP A 119 4.81 2.39 -0.79
N ASP A 120 3.81 2.80 -0.01
CA ASP A 120 3.20 4.12 -0.17
C ASP A 120 4.19 5.24 0.12
N GLN A 121 5.00 5.09 1.16
CA GLN A 121 6.04 6.06 1.50
C GLN A 121 7.18 6.06 0.48
N ALA A 122 7.56 4.88 -0.01
CA ALA A 122 8.60 4.75 -1.04
C ALA A 122 8.17 5.39 -2.35
N ALA A 123 6.87 5.35 -2.67
CA ALA A 123 6.32 5.93 -3.90
C ALA A 123 6.16 7.46 -3.84
N LYS A 124 6.04 8.05 -2.65
CA LYS A 124 5.74 9.49 -2.51
C LYS A 124 6.66 10.41 -3.30
N PRO A 125 8.00 10.29 -3.23
CA PRO A 125 8.87 11.25 -3.91
C PRO A 125 8.65 11.34 -5.42
N THR A 126 8.30 10.24 -6.07
CA THR A 126 8.15 10.16 -7.52
C THR A 126 6.69 10.21 -7.97
N GLN A 127 5.78 9.67 -7.18
CA GLN A 127 4.39 9.49 -7.59
C GLN A 127 3.43 10.55 -7.04
N MET A 128 3.75 11.17 -5.90
CA MET A 128 2.88 12.19 -5.32
C MET A 128 2.68 13.39 -6.26
N PRO A 129 3.71 13.92 -6.96
CA PRO A 129 3.50 14.97 -7.94
C PRO A 129 2.54 14.56 -9.05
N LYS A 130 2.58 13.30 -9.49
CA LYS A 130 1.64 12.78 -10.50
C LYS A 130 0.22 12.74 -9.96
N LEU A 131 0.05 12.33 -8.70
CA LEU A 131 -1.26 12.34 -8.05
C LEU A 131 -1.84 13.75 -7.98
N VAL A 132 -1.04 14.72 -7.55
CA VAL A 132 -1.49 16.11 -7.45
C VAL A 132 -1.95 16.63 -8.82
N ASN A 133 -1.21 16.33 -9.89
CA ASN A 133 -1.60 16.72 -11.23
C ASN A 133 -2.90 16.07 -11.68
N GLU A 134 -3.09 14.79 -11.40
CA GLU A 134 -4.33 14.07 -11.71
C GLU A 134 -5.52 14.65 -10.96
N LEU A 135 -5.35 14.97 -9.68
CA LEU A 135 -6.42 15.55 -8.88
C LEU A 135 -6.75 16.96 -9.34
N GLN A 136 -5.75 17.75 -9.73
CA GLN A 136 -5.98 19.08 -10.28
C GLN A 136 -6.78 19.00 -11.59
N ARG A 137 -6.44 18.09 -12.48
CA ARG A 137 -7.22 17.86 -13.71
C ARG A 137 -8.65 17.43 -13.41
N TYR A 138 -8.85 16.60 -12.41
CA TYR A 138 -10.17 16.15 -12.00
C TYR A 138 -11.03 17.32 -11.53
N VAL A 139 -10.46 18.19 -10.71
CA VAL A 139 -11.14 19.41 -10.23
C VAL A 139 -11.45 20.34 -11.40
N ASP A 140 -10.48 20.58 -12.28
CA ASP A 140 -10.61 21.49 -13.42
C ASP A 140 -11.61 21.00 -14.45
N SER A 141 -11.83 19.68 -14.55
CA SER A 141 -12.79 19.08 -15.47
C SER A 141 -14.25 19.29 -15.06
N GLY A 142 -14.50 19.79 -13.87
CA GLY A 142 -15.85 19.97 -13.35
C GLY A 142 -16.57 18.68 -12.94
N ARG A 143 -15.88 17.54 -12.90
CA ARG A 143 -16.49 16.25 -12.55
C ARG A 143 -17.07 16.23 -11.14
N LEU A 144 -16.55 17.07 -10.24
CA LEU A 144 -17.01 17.16 -8.87
C LEU A 144 -18.43 17.71 -8.76
N GLY A 145 -18.91 18.46 -9.74
CA GLY A 145 -20.24 19.01 -9.77
C GLY A 145 -21.30 18.12 -10.44
N LYS A 146 -20.94 16.90 -10.81
CA LYS A 146 -21.83 15.98 -11.51
C LYS A 146 -22.20 14.78 -10.68
#